data_4984108a768607db8b6471dea0278e30
#
_entry.id   4984108a768607db8b6471dea0278e30
#
_cell.length_a   1.000
_cell.length_b   1.000
_cell.length_c   1.000
_cell.angle_alpha   90.00
_cell.angle_beta   90.00
_cell.angle_gamma   90.00
#
_symmetry.space_group_name_H-M   'P 1'
#
loop_
_entity.id
_entity.type
_entity.pdbx_description
1 polymer ?
#
loop_
_entity_poly.entity_id
_entity_poly.type
_entity_poly.pdbx_seq_one_letter_code
_entity_poly.pdbx_strand_id
1 'polypeptide(L)'
;MAPPKTLLDKIVYAIRNQPAASSNGVSRTAIVKYLSAELDVDKTKTALLKKAFKNAVDKGILIQTGQSFWVKGDPMPDVPEDATVKINEIKEGTGPAAKSGDTVTIKYDGTLDDGTVFDTSKSFEFTIGAGEVIKGFDLGIAGMKVGGKRKIFIPSKLGYGKRGAAPEIPPNADLTFIIKLKSIQ
;
A
#
# COMPACT_ATOMS: atom_id res chain seq x y z
N MET A 1 25.00 8.63 15.81
CA MET A 1 24.89 8.55 14.33
C MET A 1 25.47 9.82 13.75
N ALA A 2 26.33 9.74 12.72
CA ALA A 2 26.82 10.94 12.05
C ALA A 2 25.66 11.69 11.35
N PRO A 3 25.69 13.04 11.29
CA PRO A 3 24.62 13.79 10.63
C PRO A 3 24.55 13.47 9.13
N PRO A 4 23.33 13.43 8.55
CA PRO A 4 23.15 13.08 7.15
C PRO A 4 23.76 14.14 6.23
N LYS A 5 24.64 13.75 5.30
CA LYS A 5 25.43 14.66 4.44
C LYS A 5 24.74 14.96 3.12
N THR A 6 24.12 13.96 2.49
CA THR A 6 23.44 14.14 1.19
C THR A 6 21.94 14.35 1.35
N LEU A 7 21.28 14.89 0.31
CA LEU A 7 19.82 15.02 0.32
C LEU A 7 19.13 13.65 0.45
N LEU A 8 19.68 12.60 -0.14
CA LEU A 8 19.18 11.24 -0.02
C LEU A 8 19.30 10.74 1.43
N ASP A 9 20.47 10.94 2.07
CA ASP A 9 20.69 10.58 3.47
C ASP A 9 19.71 11.33 4.38
N LYS A 10 19.46 12.61 4.10
CA LYS A 10 18.49 13.42 4.82
C LYS A 10 17.06 12.88 4.67
N ILE A 11 16.66 12.45 3.47
CA ILE A 11 15.34 11.84 3.23
C ILE A 11 15.22 10.52 4.01
N VAL A 12 16.21 9.63 3.94
CA VAL A 12 16.23 8.36 4.67
C VAL A 12 16.18 8.62 6.18
N TYR A 13 16.98 9.57 6.67
CA TYR A 13 17.00 9.95 8.08
C TYR A 13 15.64 10.50 8.53
N ALA A 14 15.01 11.36 7.73
CA ALA A 14 13.70 11.92 8.02
C ALA A 14 12.61 10.83 8.11
N ILE A 15 12.65 9.82 7.23
CA ILE A 15 11.69 8.70 7.27
C ILE A 15 11.87 7.89 8.56
N ARG A 16 13.12 7.61 8.96
CA ARG A 16 13.43 6.81 10.16
C ARG A 16 13.10 7.51 11.48
N ASN A 17 13.15 8.83 11.51
CA ASN A 17 12.94 9.63 12.72
C ASN A 17 11.55 10.26 12.82
N GLN A 18 10.67 9.97 11.88
CA GLN A 18 9.25 10.30 12.00
C GLN A 18 8.52 9.18 12.75
N PRO A 19 7.65 9.50 13.72
CA PRO A 19 6.72 8.50 14.22
C PRO A 19 5.90 8.01 13.03
N ALA A 20 5.91 6.70 12.80
CA ALA A 20 5.17 6.10 11.71
C ALA A 20 3.69 6.50 11.83
N ALA A 21 3.25 7.39 10.99
CA ALA A 21 1.91 7.96 11.07
C ALA A 21 0.84 6.95 10.65
N SER A 22 1.25 5.85 10.01
CA SER A 22 0.35 4.75 9.60
C SER A 22 1.15 3.54 9.15
N SER A 23 0.51 2.38 9.08
CA SER A 23 1.00 1.15 8.41
C SER A 23 1.43 1.37 6.95
N ASN A 24 1.15 2.55 6.39
CA ASN A 24 1.42 2.91 4.99
C ASN A 24 2.70 3.76 4.80
N GLY A 25 3.57 3.83 5.82
CA GLY A 25 4.82 4.60 5.76
C GLY A 25 4.65 6.10 6.04
N VAL A 26 5.71 6.86 5.83
CA VAL A 26 5.76 8.30 6.10
C VAL A 26 5.37 9.07 4.85
N SER A 27 4.36 9.95 4.94
CA SER A 27 3.90 10.73 3.81
C SER A 27 4.97 11.70 3.31
N ARG A 28 4.98 11.97 1.99
CA ARG A 28 5.90 12.97 1.40
C ARG A 28 5.82 14.30 2.13
N THR A 29 4.62 14.77 2.46
CA THR A 29 4.40 16.04 3.16
C THR A 29 5.06 16.05 4.54
N ALA A 30 4.92 14.96 5.31
CA ALA A 30 5.56 14.82 6.61
C ALA A 30 7.09 14.81 6.49
N ILE A 31 7.63 14.08 5.51
CA ILE A 31 9.08 14.04 5.25
C ILE A 31 9.60 15.43 4.90
N VAL A 32 8.95 16.14 3.99
CA VAL A 32 9.36 17.50 3.57
C VAL A 32 9.28 18.48 4.74
N LYS A 33 8.25 18.38 5.58
CA LYS A 33 8.12 19.20 6.79
C LYS A 33 9.29 18.96 7.75
N TYR A 34 9.64 17.70 8.00
CA TYR A 34 10.77 17.32 8.85
C TYR A 34 12.12 17.80 8.26
N LEU A 35 12.33 17.59 6.97
CA LEU A 35 13.53 18.05 6.27
C LEU A 35 13.74 19.55 6.41
N SER A 36 12.66 20.33 6.37
CA SER A 36 12.70 21.78 6.49
C SER A 36 12.89 22.25 7.93
N ALA A 37 12.28 21.55 8.90
CA ALA A 37 12.33 21.95 10.30
C ALA A 37 13.63 21.54 11.01
N GLU A 38 14.12 20.33 10.74
CA GLU A 38 15.20 19.72 11.51
C GLU A 38 16.53 19.59 10.74
N LEU A 39 16.50 19.63 9.41
CA LEU A 39 17.66 19.37 8.58
C LEU A 39 18.00 20.50 7.61
N ASP A 40 17.38 21.66 7.78
CA ASP A 40 17.62 22.90 7.01
C ASP A 40 17.56 22.67 5.47
N VAL A 41 16.58 21.88 5.03
CA VAL A 41 16.33 21.67 3.61
C VAL A 41 15.25 22.60 3.12
N ASP A 42 15.60 23.46 2.18
CA ASP A 42 14.69 24.43 1.61
C ASP A 42 13.49 23.76 0.91
N LYS A 43 12.30 23.90 1.52
CA LYS A 43 11.04 23.37 1.01
C LYS A 43 10.61 23.95 -0.34
N THR A 44 11.16 25.10 -0.75
CA THR A 44 10.85 25.72 -2.04
C THR A 44 11.50 24.99 -3.21
N LYS A 45 12.56 24.21 -2.97
CA LYS A 45 13.23 23.37 -3.98
C LYS A 45 12.44 22.12 -4.34
N THR A 46 11.14 22.27 -4.61
CA THR A 46 10.20 21.18 -4.84
C THR A 46 10.61 20.25 -5.98
N ALA A 47 11.16 20.80 -7.07
CA ALA A 47 11.62 20.01 -8.22
C ALA A 47 12.81 19.10 -7.86
N LEU A 48 13.75 19.61 -7.06
CA LEU A 48 14.91 18.86 -6.59
C LEU A 48 14.48 17.74 -5.64
N LEU A 49 13.56 18.04 -4.71
CA LEU A 49 12.99 17.04 -3.80
C LEU A 49 12.22 15.94 -4.56
N LYS A 50 11.37 16.32 -5.53
CA LYS A 50 10.67 15.32 -6.38
C LYS A 50 11.66 14.40 -7.10
N LYS A 51 12.73 14.97 -7.69
CA LYS A 51 13.77 14.20 -8.37
C LYS A 51 14.54 13.29 -7.42
N ALA A 52 14.83 13.75 -6.20
CA ALA A 52 15.52 12.94 -5.19
C ALA A 52 14.66 11.76 -4.71
N PHE A 53 13.36 11.97 -4.47
CA PHE A 53 12.42 10.89 -4.12
C PHE A 53 12.32 9.86 -5.24
N LYS A 54 12.13 10.31 -6.50
CA LYS A 54 12.06 9.41 -7.65
C LYS A 54 13.34 8.59 -7.78
N ASN A 55 14.51 9.23 -7.76
CA ASN A 55 15.79 8.52 -7.85
C ASN A 55 15.99 7.50 -6.71
N ALA A 56 15.51 7.80 -5.51
CA ALA A 56 15.61 6.89 -4.38
C ALA A 56 14.71 5.64 -4.55
N VAL A 57 13.55 5.81 -5.14
CA VAL A 57 12.64 4.69 -5.50
C VAL A 57 13.23 3.88 -6.66
N ASP A 58 13.69 4.54 -7.73
CA ASP A 58 14.29 3.88 -8.91
C ASP A 58 15.54 3.07 -8.54
N LYS A 59 16.34 3.55 -7.56
CA LYS A 59 17.49 2.83 -7.01
C LYS A 59 17.12 1.75 -5.99
N GLY A 60 15.85 1.58 -5.69
CA GLY A 60 15.37 0.60 -4.71
C GLY A 60 15.81 0.88 -3.27
N ILE A 61 16.13 2.13 -2.93
CA ILE A 61 16.47 2.57 -1.57
C ILE A 61 15.19 2.86 -0.78
N LEU A 62 14.20 3.45 -1.46
CA LEU A 62 12.86 3.70 -0.92
C LEU A 62 11.83 2.82 -1.62
N ILE A 63 10.82 2.43 -0.86
CA ILE A 63 9.59 1.84 -1.37
C ILE A 63 8.52 2.93 -1.27
N GLN A 64 7.81 3.18 -2.36
CA GLN A 64 6.69 4.11 -2.40
C GLN A 64 5.37 3.34 -2.45
N THR A 65 4.40 3.76 -1.65
CA THR A 65 3.02 3.28 -1.69
C THR A 65 2.10 4.49 -1.64
N GLY A 66 1.48 4.81 -2.77
CA GLY A 66 0.72 6.05 -2.91
C GLY A 66 1.58 7.29 -2.65
N GLN A 67 1.22 8.07 -1.64
CA GLN A 67 1.95 9.28 -1.23
C GLN A 67 2.96 9.05 -0.10
N SER A 68 3.13 7.81 0.33
CA SER A 68 3.97 7.43 1.48
C SER A 68 5.23 6.68 1.05
N PHE A 69 6.26 6.76 1.89
CA PHE A 69 7.57 6.18 1.65
C PHE A 69 8.08 5.46 2.89
N TRP A 70 8.88 4.41 2.68
CA TRP A 70 9.73 3.78 3.68
C TRP A 70 11.09 3.40 3.09
N VAL A 71 12.03 3.13 3.97
CA VAL A 71 13.37 2.70 3.59
C VAL A 71 13.34 1.19 3.37
N LYS A 72 13.84 0.72 2.24
CA LYS A 72 13.93 -0.70 1.96
C LYS A 72 14.87 -1.38 2.97
N GLY A 73 14.38 -2.46 3.58
CA GLY A 73 15.12 -3.21 4.59
C GLY A 73 14.91 -2.73 6.03
N ASP A 74 14.28 -1.58 6.25
CA ASP A 74 13.82 -1.23 7.60
C ASP A 74 12.54 -2.02 7.93
N PRO A 75 12.34 -2.42 9.20
CA PRO A 75 11.09 -3.05 9.61
C PRO A 75 9.95 -2.08 9.32
N MET A 76 8.95 -2.56 8.60
CA MET A 76 7.71 -1.78 8.40
C MET A 76 7.10 -1.55 9.78
N PRO A 77 6.92 -0.29 10.22
CA PRO A 77 6.25 -0.06 11.48
C PRO A 77 4.82 -0.56 11.39
N ASP A 78 4.45 -1.42 12.33
CA ASP A 78 3.09 -1.92 12.58
C ASP A 78 2.39 -2.74 11.46
N VAL A 79 3.11 -3.45 10.62
CA VAL A 79 2.58 -4.71 10.10
C VAL A 79 3.11 -5.79 11.04
N PRO A 80 2.31 -6.30 11.98
CA PRO A 80 2.74 -7.44 12.78
C PRO A 80 3.11 -8.56 11.82
N GLU A 81 4.13 -9.34 12.16
CA GLU A 81 4.50 -10.54 11.39
C GLU A 81 3.31 -11.51 11.20
N ASP A 82 2.26 -11.35 12.01
CA ASP A 82 1.03 -12.11 11.98
C ASP A 82 -0.10 -11.50 11.12
N ALA A 83 0.04 -10.26 10.61
CA ALA A 83 -0.97 -9.67 9.73
C ALA A 83 -0.83 -10.22 8.31
N THR A 84 -1.33 -11.42 8.11
CA THR A 84 -1.37 -12.07 6.80
C THR A 84 -2.78 -12.00 6.20
N VAL A 85 -2.86 -11.77 4.88
CA VAL A 85 -4.10 -11.95 4.13
C VAL A 85 -4.41 -13.44 4.08
N LYS A 86 -5.57 -13.85 4.61
CA LYS A 86 -6.02 -15.23 4.46
C LYS A 86 -6.70 -15.38 3.12
N ILE A 87 -6.22 -16.33 2.33
CA ILE A 87 -6.71 -16.59 0.97
C ILE A 87 -7.42 -17.94 0.94
N ASN A 88 -8.65 -17.92 0.41
CA ASN A 88 -9.40 -19.13 0.10
C ASN A 88 -9.76 -19.12 -1.40
N GLU A 89 -9.18 -20.04 -2.15
CA GLU A 89 -9.47 -20.22 -3.57
C GLU A 89 -10.82 -20.91 -3.73
N ILE A 90 -11.83 -20.18 -4.20
CA ILE A 90 -13.18 -20.73 -4.44
C ILE A 90 -13.20 -21.47 -5.79
N LYS A 91 -12.51 -20.91 -6.79
CA LYS A 91 -12.36 -21.47 -8.12
C LYS A 91 -11.04 -21.04 -8.71
N GLU A 92 -10.22 -22.00 -9.09
CA GLU A 92 -8.98 -21.70 -9.81
C GLU A 92 -9.32 -21.25 -11.25
N GLY A 93 -8.60 -20.22 -11.72
CA GLY A 93 -8.68 -19.78 -13.11
C GLY A 93 -7.79 -20.63 -14.01
N THR A 94 -8.01 -20.51 -15.31
CA THR A 94 -7.25 -21.25 -16.35
C THR A 94 -6.31 -20.34 -17.15
N GLY A 95 -6.45 -19.00 -17.00
CA GLY A 95 -5.61 -18.03 -17.69
C GLY A 95 -4.28 -17.74 -16.99
N PRO A 96 -3.57 -16.71 -17.45
CA PRO A 96 -2.31 -16.28 -16.82
C PRO A 96 -2.53 -15.83 -15.38
N ALA A 97 -1.47 -15.96 -14.57
CA ALA A 97 -1.47 -15.52 -13.17
C ALA A 97 -1.04 -14.05 -13.06
N ALA A 98 -1.78 -13.29 -12.27
CA ALA A 98 -1.51 -11.88 -12.00
C ALA A 98 -0.22 -11.67 -11.21
N LYS A 99 0.59 -10.71 -11.64
CA LYS A 99 1.88 -10.34 -11.03
C LYS A 99 1.89 -8.86 -10.67
N SER A 100 2.85 -8.48 -9.83
CA SER A 100 3.12 -7.06 -9.57
C SER A 100 3.47 -6.33 -10.86
N GLY A 101 2.85 -5.17 -11.09
CA GLY A 101 2.98 -4.36 -12.30
C GLY A 101 1.92 -4.64 -13.37
N ASP A 102 1.16 -5.72 -13.26
CA ASP A 102 0.07 -6.00 -14.19
C ASP A 102 -1.15 -5.11 -13.89
N THR A 103 -1.79 -4.61 -14.92
CA THR A 103 -3.10 -3.97 -14.80
C THR A 103 -4.19 -5.04 -14.89
N VAL A 104 -5.01 -5.13 -13.86
CA VAL A 104 -6.03 -6.17 -13.74
C VAL A 104 -7.43 -5.59 -13.73
N THR A 105 -8.36 -6.28 -14.37
CA THR A 105 -9.79 -5.99 -14.25
C THR A 105 -10.47 -7.08 -13.42
N ILE A 106 -11.17 -6.67 -12.37
CA ILE A 106 -11.83 -7.58 -11.44
C ILE A 106 -13.30 -7.24 -11.25
N LYS A 107 -14.05 -8.22 -10.78
CA LYS A 107 -15.32 -8.03 -10.07
C LYS A 107 -15.08 -8.35 -8.61
N TYR A 108 -15.64 -7.55 -7.69
CA TYR A 108 -15.59 -7.86 -6.28
C TYR A 108 -16.86 -7.49 -5.52
N ASP A 109 -17.03 -8.16 -4.39
CA ASP A 109 -18.02 -7.85 -3.38
C ASP A 109 -17.27 -7.78 -2.03
N GLY A 110 -17.30 -6.62 -1.36
CA GLY A 110 -16.62 -6.34 -0.08
C GLY A 110 -17.60 -6.29 1.07
N THR A 111 -17.31 -7.04 2.14
CA THR A 111 -18.14 -7.12 3.34
C THR A 111 -17.33 -6.93 4.61
N LEU A 112 -17.96 -6.37 5.63
CA LEU A 112 -17.46 -6.35 7.01
C LEU A 112 -17.70 -7.71 7.67
N ASP A 113 -17.16 -7.91 8.88
CA ASP A 113 -17.31 -9.16 9.63
C ASP A 113 -18.76 -9.47 10.02
N ASP A 114 -19.60 -8.45 10.17
CA ASP A 114 -21.04 -8.59 10.43
C ASP A 114 -21.86 -8.94 9.17
N GLY A 115 -21.21 -9.05 8.01
CA GLY A 115 -21.83 -9.33 6.73
C GLY A 115 -22.34 -8.10 5.99
N THR A 116 -22.20 -6.92 6.57
CA THR A 116 -22.58 -5.66 5.90
C THR A 116 -21.74 -5.46 4.64
N VAL A 117 -22.39 -5.31 3.49
CA VAL A 117 -21.73 -4.97 2.23
C VAL A 117 -21.38 -3.49 2.25
N PHE A 118 -20.09 -3.15 2.19
CA PHE A 118 -19.63 -1.77 2.16
C PHE A 118 -19.25 -1.28 0.77
N ASP A 119 -18.86 -2.19 -0.13
CA ASP A 119 -18.48 -1.82 -1.50
C ASP A 119 -18.62 -3.00 -2.45
N THR A 120 -19.01 -2.73 -3.70
CA THR A 120 -19.08 -3.73 -4.77
C THR A 120 -18.72 -3.12 -6.11
N SER A 121 -18.08 -3.89 -6.98
CA SER A 121 -17.86 -3.48 -8.36
C SER A 121 -18.00 -4.65 -9.33
N LYS A 122 -18.67 -4.39 -10.44
CA LYS A 122 -18.78 -5.35 -11.55
C LYS A 122 -17.54 -5.33 -12.45
N SER A 123 -16.81 -4.21 -12.47
CA SER A 123 -15.60 -4.03 -13.28
C SER A 123 -14.76 -2.92 -12.67
N PHE A 124 -13.73 -3.28 -11.96
CA PHE A 124 -12.77 -2.39 -11.33
C PHE A 124 -11.38 -2.70 -11.89
N GLU A 125 -10.69 -1.67 -12.35
CA GLU A 125 -9.36 -1.77 -12.93
C GLU A 125 -8.35 -1.07 -12.05
N PHE A 126 -7.21 -1.71 -11.82
CA PHE A 126 -6.08 -1.12 -11.11
C PHE A 126 -4.79 -1.89 -11.43
N THR A 127 -3.64 -1.28 -11.14
CA THR A 127 -2.31 -1.88 -11.31
C THR A 127 -1.81 -2.45 -9.99
N ILE A 128 -1.50 -3.76 -9.98
CA ILE A 128 -1.02 -4.46 -8.78
C ILE A 128 0.32 -3.88 -8.33
N GLY A 129 0.39 -3.47 -7.05
CA GLY A 129 1.59 -2.91 -6.45
C GLY A 129 1.83 -1.42 -6.75
N ALA A 130 0.95 -0.75 -7.50
CA ALA A 130 1.03 0.69 -7.73
C ALA A 130 0.54 1.53 -6.54
N GLY A 131 -0.03 0.89 -5.52
CA GLY A 131 -0.59 1.59 -4.34
C GLY A 131 -1.92 2.29 -4.60
N GLU A 132 -2.64 1.86 -5.61
CA GLU A 132 -3.97 2.36 -5.96
C GLU A 132 -5.07 1.78 -5.08
N VAL A 133 -4.77 0.64 -4.44
CA VAL A 133 -5.67 -0.10 -3.55
C VAL A 133 -5.01 -0.35 -2.19
N ILE A 134 -5.80 -0.83 -1.21
CA ILE A 134 -5.27 -1.23 0.10
C ILE A 134 -4.30 -2.40 -0.06
N LYS A 135 -3.29 -2.46 0.80
CA LYS A 135 -2.20 -3.44 0.72
C LYS A 135 -2.68 -4.90 0.74
N GLY A 136 -3.68 -5.18 1.55
CA GLY A 136 -4.28 -6.51 1.60
C GLY A 136 -4.93 -6.94 0.28
N PHE A 137 -5.41 -5.99 -0.51
CA PHE A 137 -5.99 -6.27 -1.82
C PHE A 137 -4.91 -6.65 -2.84
N ASP A 138 -3.80 -5.87 -2.91
CA ASP A 138 -2.63 -6.20 -3.74
C ASP A 138 -2.09 -7.60 -3.44
N LEU A 139 -1.91 -7.91 -2.14
CA LEU A 139 -1.41 -9.21 -1.69
C LEU A 139 -2.38 -10.35 -1.99
N GLY A 140 -3.68 -10.09 -1.85
CA GLY A 140 -4.73 -11.10 -2.05
C GLY A 140 -4.97 -11.48 -3.50
N ILE A 141 -4.67 -10.57 -4.45
CA ILE A 141 -4.88 -10.79 -5.89
C ILE A 141 -3.63 -11.34 -6.57
N ALA A 142 -2.44 -11.03 -6.06
CA ALA A 142 -1.21 -11.56 -6.60
C ALA A 142 -1.25 -13.10 -6.71
N GLY A 143 -0.83 -13.62 -7.86
CA GLY A 143 -0.87 -15.05 -8.19
C GLY A 143 -2.25 -15.58 -8.60
N MET A 144 -3.31 -14.77 -8.57
CA MET A 144 -4.63 -15.19 -9.01
C MET A 144 -4.68 -15.36 -10.54
N LYS A 145 -5.23 -16.47 -11.02
CA LYS A 145 -5.35 -16.73 -12.46
C LYS A 145 -6.62 -16.12 -13.05
N VAL A 146 -6.54 -15.65 -14.29
CA VAL A 146 -7.71 -15.13 -15.03
C VAL A 146 -8.83 -16.18 -15.09
N GLY A 147 -10.07 -15.76 -14.83
CA GLY A 147 -11.25 -16.62 -14.72
C GLY A 147 -11.45 -17.21 -13.31
N GLY A 148 -10.47 -17.07 -12.44
CA GLY A 148 -10.54 -17.54 -11.05
C GLY A 148 -11.48 -16.71 -10.17
N LYS A 149 -11.87 -17.31 -9.04
CA LYS A 149 -12.66 -16.68 -7.97
C LYS A 149 -12.04 -16.99 -6.63
N ARG A 150 -11.81 -15.97 -5.82
CA ARG A 150 -11.10 -16.06 -4.56
C ARG A 150 -11.84 -15.30 -3.46
N LYS A 151 -11.86 -15.83 -2.26
CA LYS A 151 -12.24 -15.10 -1.04
C LYS A 151 -10.97 -14.72 -0.31
N ILE A 152 -10.81 -13.44 0.00
CA ILE A 152 -9.71 -12.95 0.80
C ILE A 152 -10.22 -12.29 2.06
N PHE A 153 -9.55 -12.55 3.16
CA PHE A 153 -9.74 -11.87 4.43
C PHE A 153 -8.55 -10.95 4.69
N ILE A 154 -8.82 -9.69 4.87
CA ILE A 154 -7.82 -8.64 5.03
C ILE A 154 -7.94 -8.06 6.44
N PRO A 155 -6.96 -8.32 7.33
CA PRO A 155 -6.92 -7.68 8.63
C PRO A 155 -6.91 -6.16 8.49
N SER A 156 -7.52 -5.45 9.41
CA SER A 156 -7.65 -3.98 9.40
C SER A 156 -6.33 -3.26 9.15
N LYS A 157 -5.22 -3.78 9.67
CA LYS A 157 -3.87 -3.26 9.48
C LYS A 157 -3.38 -3.28 8.02
N LEU A 158 -3.88 -4.18 7.21
CA LEU A 158 -3.62 -4.25 5.75
C LEU A 158 -4.73 -3.59 4.93
N GLY A 159 -5.77 -3.11 5.59
CA GLY A 159 -6.89 -2.36 5.04
C GLY A 159 -6.84 -0.88 5.43
N TYR A 160 -7.88 -0.41 6.12
CA TYR A 160 -8.04 1.00 6.50
C TYR A 160 -7.58 1.32 7.93
N GLY A 161 -7.12 0.32 8.70
CA GLY A 161 -6.50 0.46 10.01
C GLY A 161 -7.36 1.19 11.04
N LYS A 162 -6.68 1.90 11.95
CA LYS A 162 -7.33 2.67 13.04
C LYS A 162 -8.21 3.82 12.53
N ARG A 163 -8.07 4.23 11.29
CA ARG A 163 -8.82 5.36 10.72
C ARG A 163 -10.17 4.92 10.15
N GLY A 164 -10.25 3.69 9.60
CA GLY A 164 -11.39 3.26 8.82
C GLY A 164 -11.58 4.10 7.55
N ALA A 165 -12.76 3.99 6.94
CA ALA A 165 -13.23 4.83 5.83
C ALA A 165 -14.72 5.12 6.04
N ALA A 166 -14.99 6.10 6.90
CA ALA A 166 -16.37 6.49 7.24
C ALA A 166 -17.12 7.05 6.02
N PRO A 167 -18.44 6.86 5.95
CA PRO A 167 -19.28 6.18 6.95
C PRO A 167 -19.30 4.64 6.84
N GLU A 168 -18.81 4.06 5.74
CA GLU A 168 -19.03 2.64 5.40
C GLU A 168 -18.13 1.69 6.19
N ILE A 169 -16.89 2.09 6.49
CA ILE A 169 -15.90 1.22 7.14
C ILE A 169 -15.48 1.80 8.49
N PRO A 170 -15.85 1.14 9.60
CA PRO A 170 -15.45 1.56 10.95
C PRO A 170 -13.93 1.49 11.17
N PRO A 171 -13.41 2.21 12.18
CA PRO A 171 -12.04 2.02 12.65
C PRO A 171 -11.75 0.57 13.05
N ASN A 172 -10.57 0.08 12.68
CA ASN A 172 -10.09 -1.28 12.96
C ASN A 172 -10.96 -2.41 12.39
N ALA A 173 -11.78 -2.14 11.37
CA ALA A 173 -12.59 -3.17 10.74
C ALA A 173 -11.74 -4.08 9.86
N ASP A 174 -11.86 -5.37 10.07
CA ASP A 174 -11.37 -6.38 9.15
C ASP A 174 -12.29 -6.49 7.95
N LEU A 175 -11.74 -6.84 6.79
CA LEU A 175 -12.48 -6.83 5.54
C LEU A 175 -12.46 -8.20 4.88
N THR A 176 -13.59 -8.59 4.32
CA THR A 176 -13.71 -9.78 3.49
C THR A 176 -14.09 -9.38 2.07
N PHE A 177 -13.36 -9.87 1.08
CA PHE A 177 -13.70 -9.68 -0.33
C PHE A 177 -13.87 -11.01 -1.04
N ILE A 178 -14.88 -11.09 -1.89
CA ILE A 178 -15.04 -12.14 -2.88
C ILE A 178 -14.68 -11.52 -4.24
N ILE A 179 -13.61 -12.01 -4.84
CA ILE A 179 -13.01 -11.43 -6.05
C ILE A 179 -13.07 -12.43 -7.20
N LYS A 180 -13.41 -11.95 -8.38
CA LYS A 180 -13.28 -12.67 -9.64
C LYS A 180 -12.34 -11.89 -10.56
N LEU A 181 -11.22 -12.49 -10.96
CA LEU A 181 -10.29 -11.91 -11.94
C LEU A 181 -10.83 -12.12 -13.35
N LYS A 182 -11.07 -11.02 -14.07
CA LYS A 182 -11.65 -11.03 -15.41
C LYS A 182 -10.58 -11.03 -16.50
N SER A 183 -9.60 -10.13 -16.38
CA SER A 183 -8.52 -9.98 -17.36
C SER A 183 -7.26 -9.39 -16.72
N ILE A 184 -6.15 -9.57 -17.41
CA ILE A 184 -4.83 -8.95 -17.15
C ILE A 184 -4.42 -8.27 -18.44
N GLN A 185 -3.91 -7.04 -18.35
CA GLN A 185 -3.31 -6.27 -19.43
C GLN A 185 -1.82 -6.10 -19.20
#